data_8f7d3fe167914ffc52a989d4d0dad63e
#
_entry.id   8f7d3fe167914ffc52a989d4d0dad63e
#
_cell.length_a   1.000
_cell.length_b   1.000
_cell.length_c   1.000
_cell.angle_alpha   90.00
_cell.angle_beta   90.00
_cell.angle_gamma   90.00
#
_symmetry.space_group_name_H-M   'P 1'
#
loop_
_entity.id
_entity.type
_entity.pdbx_description
1 polymer ?
#
loop_
_entity_poly.entity_id
_entity_poly.type
_entity_poly.pdbx_seq_one_letter_code
_entity_poly.pdbx_strand_id
1 'polypeptide(L)'
;VNSELMDTLVEASKKDWMPYIEGEERAFVKILYIGSESGSWAVLFRWLKGFAADPHKHLSGSHSFILSGQLKVRDGVLNAGDYVYEPNGMLHDETKALEDTEYLFISNGPIIFFDDKNFTGYMGWEEWQRIKDQ
;
A
#
# COMPACT_ATOMS: atom_id res chain seq x y z
N VAL A 1 -1.19 -6.08 34.06
CA VAL A 1 -0.95 -6.21 32.64
C VAL A 1 -2.03 -7.09 32.01
N ASN A 2 -2.64 -6.65 30.94
CA ASN A 2 -3.60 -7.44 30.20
C ASN A 2 -2.85 -8.40 29.27
N SER A 3 -2.89 -9.69 29.58
CA SER A 3 -2.17 -10.72 28.82
C SER A 3 -2.75 -10.98 27.41
N GLU A 4 -3.93 -10.41 27.10
CA GLU A 4 -4.55 -10.49 25.78
C GLU A 4 -4.01 -9.42 24.82
N LEU A 5 -3.37 -8.38 25.35
CA LEU A 5 -2.77 -7.33 24.55
C LEU A 5 -1.31 -7.68 24.26
N MET A 6 -1.05 -8.14 23.06
CA MET A 6 0.26 -8.59 22.66
C MET A 6 0.77 -7.90 21.41
N ASP A 7 2.09 -7.81 21.30
CA ASP A 7 2.76 -7.30 20.11
C ASP A 7 2.51 -8.22 18.91
N THR A 8 2.48 -7.63 17.73
CA THR A 8 2.55 -8.38 16.48
C THR A 8 3.95 -8.18 15.92
N LEU A 9 4.75 -9.23 15.92
CA LEU A 9 6.10 -9.21 15.39
C LEU A 9 6.13 -9.82 14.00
N VAL A 10 6.72 -9.11 13.05
CA VAL A 10 6.84 -9.58 11.67
C VAL A 10 8.28 -9.47 11.21
N GLU A 11 8.88 -10.61 10.85
CA GLU A 11 10.21 -10.64 10.23
C GLU A 11 10.03 -10.55 8.72
N ALA A 12 9.96 -9.33 8.20
CA ALA A 12 9.61 -9.08 6.81
C ALA A 12 10.60 -9.71 5.82
N SER A 13 11.87 -9.83 6.20
CA SER A 13 12.88 -10.46 5.35
C SER A 13 12.61 -11.95 5.10
N LYS A 14 11.83 -12.59 5.97
CA LYS A 14 11.47 -14.01 5.84
C LYS A 14 10.18 -14.23 5.07
N LYS A 15 9.50 -13.17 4.68
CA LYS A 15 8.29 -13.25 3.86
C LYS A 15 8.66 -13.18 2.39
N ASP A 16 7.91 -13.90 1.56
CA ASP A 16 8.06 -13.83 0.12
C ASP A 16 7.27 -12.65 -0.44
N TRP A 17 7.79 -12.04 -1.49
CA TRP A 17 7.04 -11.08 -2.27
C TRP A 17 5.94 -11.80 -3.04
N MET A 18 4.72 -11.27 -3.00
CA MET A 18 3.56 -11.85 -3.67
C MET A 18 3.02 -10.87 -4.72
N PRO A 19 2.66 -11.35 -5.93
CA PRO A 19 1.89 -10.51 -6.84
C PRO A 19 0.50 -10.25 -6.23
N TYR A 20 -0.06 -9.08 -6.47
CA TYR A 20 -1.38 -8.75 -5.91
C TYR A 20 -2.33 -8.12 -6.93
N ILE A 21 -1.89 -7.92 -8.16
CA ILE A 21 -2.72 -7.40 -9.25
C ILE A 21 -2.65 -8.41 -10.39
N GLU A 22 -3.80 -8.95 -10.76
CA GLU A 22 -3.87 -9.93 -11.83
C GLU A 22 -3.32 -9.37 -13.14
N GLY A 23 -2.40 -10.13 -13.76
CA GLY A 23 -1.79 -9.75 -15.03
C GLY A 23 -0.69 -8.70 -14.92
N GLU A 24 -0.40 -8.18 -13.74
CA GLU A 24 0.65 -7.19 -13.52
C GLU A 24 1.90 -7.86 -12.97
N GLU A 25 3.02 -7.71 -13.67
CA GLU A 25 4.29 -8.34 -13.30
C GLU A 25 5.27 -7.38 -12.60
N ARG A 26 4.86 -6.12 -12.36
CA ARG A 26 5.72 -5.08 -11.80
C ARG A 26 5.33 -4.65 -10.40
N ALA A 27 4.32 -5.28 -9.79
CA ALA A 27 3.82 -4.89 -8.49
C ALA A 27 3.72 -6.09 -7.56
N PHE A 28 4.39 -5.98 -6.40
CA PHE A 28 4.48 -7.05 -5.41
C PHE A 28 4.22 -6.49 -4.02
N VAL A 29 3.82 -7.37 -3.11
CA VAL A 29 3.47 -6.99 -1.75
C VAL A 29 4.00 -7.99 -0.73
N LYS A 30 4.35 -7.49 0.45
CA LYS A 30 4.47 -8.29 1.67
C LYS A 30 3.48 -7.70 2.66
N ILE A 31 2.53 -8.51 3.11
CA ILE A 31 1.50 -8.07 4.06
C ILE A 31 2.08 -8.17 5.47
N LEU A 32 2.14 -7.04 6.17
CA LEU A 32 2.73 -6.97 7.50
C LEU A 32 1.68 -7.07 8.60
N TYR A 33 0.54 -6.39 8.42
CA TYR A 33 -0.49 -6.30 9.45
C TYR A 33 -1.85 -6.10 8.80
N ILE A 34 -2.85 -6.80 9.35
CA ILE A 34 -4.25 -6.63 8.97
C ILE A 34 -5.05 -6.49 10.26
N GLY A 35 -5.65 -5.33 10.48
CA GLY A 35 -6.47 -5.05 11.64
C GLY A 35 -7.94 -5.18 11.29
N SER A 36 -8.52 -6.38 11.46
CA SER A 36 -9.93 -6.59 11.18
C SER A 36 -10.85 -5.78 12.09
N GLU A 37 -10.40 -5.49 13.31
CA GLU A 37 -11.17 -4.72 14.29
C GLU A 37 -11.16 -3.23 14.04
N SER A 38 -10.12 -2.72 13.38
CA SER A 38 -9.92 -1.28 13.13
C SER A 38 -10.09 -0.89 11.66
N GLY A 39 -9.91 -1.85 10.76
CA GLY A 39 -9.84 -1.58 9.33
C GLY A 39 -8.47 -1.12 8.85
N SER A 40 -7.51 -0.98 9.76
CA SER A 40 -6.14 -0.57 9.42
C SER A 40 -5.34 -1.74 8.84
N TRP A 41 -4.38 -1.41 8.01
CA TRP A 41 -3.47 -2.40 7.43
C TRP A 41 -2.12 -1.78 7.11
N ALA A 42 -1.10 -2.62 7.06
CA ALA A 42 0.27 -2.21 6.74
C ALA A 42 0.91 -3.23 5.81
N VAL A 43 1.54 -2.75 4.77
CA VAL A 43 2.19 -3.58 3.76
C VAL A 43 3.52 -2.97 3.35
N LEU A 44 4.40 -3.80 2.79
CA LEU A 44 5.52 -3.34 1.97
C LEU A 44 5.12 -3.53 0.52
N PHE A 45 5.28 -2.49 -0.28
CA PHE A 45 5.13 -2.57 -1.72
C PHE A 45 6.50 -2.63 -2.38
N ARG A 46 6.59 -3.44 -3.42
CA ARG A 46 7.72 -3.44 -4.36
C ARG A 46 7.15 -3.18 -5.74
N TRP A 47 7.46 -2.02 -6.27
CA TRP A 47 7.03 -1.60 -7.60
C TRP A 47 8.25 -1.48 -8.49
N LEU A 48 8.29 -2.22 -9.58
CA LEU A 48 9.37 -2.13 -10.54
C LEU A 48 9.21 -0.87 -11.39
N LYS A 49 10.32 -0.37 -11.90
CA LYS A 49 10.38 0.86 -12.69
C LYS A 49 9.29 0.90 -13.76
N GLY A 50 8.54 1.98 -13.78
CA GLY A 50 7.48 2.21 -14.73
C GLY A 50 6.08 1.81 -14.27
N PHE A 51 5.96 1.04 -13.18
CA PHE A 51 4.64 0.74 -12.64
C PHE A 51 3.98 2.01 -12.11
N ALA A 52 2.73 2.21 -12.48
CA ALA A 52 1.91 3.32 -12.00
C ALA A 52 0.60 2.76 -11.45
N ALA A 53 0.22 3.22 -10.27
CA ALA A 53 -1.07 2.86 -9.68
C ALA A 53 -2.18 3.62 -10.41
N ASP A 54 -3.31 2.95 -10.60
CA ASP A 54 -4.50 3.57 -11.17
C ASP A 54 -5.00 4.71 -10.28
N PRO A 55 -5.75 5.67 -10.84
CA PRO A 55 -6.38 6.72 -10.05
C PRO A 55 -7.19 6.13 -8.90
N HIS A 56 -7.03 6.69 -7.71
CA HIS A 56 -7.69 6.19 -6.50
C HIS A 56 -7.93 7.30 -5.49
N LYS A 57 -8.80 6.98 -4.55
CA LYS A 57 -9.16 7.87 -3.44
C LYS A 57 -8.98 7.12 -2.14
N HIS A 58 -8.33 7.76 -1.18
CA HIS A 58 -8.20 7.25 0.18
C HIS A 58 -9.46 7.59 0.97
N LEU A 59 -10.00 6.59 1.67
CA LEU A 59 -11.15 6.80 2.56
C LEU A 59 -10.71 6.95 4.03
N SER A 60 -9.42 7.12 4.23
CA SER A 60 -8.82 7.38 5.55
C SER A 60 -7.42 7.94 5.35
N GLY A 61 -6.76 8.35 6.43
CA GLY A 61 -5.36 8.76 6.35
C GLY A 61 -4.42 7.60 6.09
N SER A 62 -3.36 7.85 5.33
CA SER A 62 -2.32 6.86 5.08
C SER A 62 -0.94 7.48 5.13
N HIS A 63 0.07 6.64 5.35
CA HIS A 63 1.46 7.03 5.50
C HIS A 63 2.31 6.15 4.60
N SER A 64 3.24 6.78 3.86
CA SER A 64 4.24 6.05 3.08
C SER A 64 5.63 6.46 3.48
N PHE A 65 6.51 5.49 3.63
CA PHE A 65 7.93 5.72 3.91
C PHE A 65 8.76 4.95 2.89
N ILE A 66 9.59 5.66 2.13
CA ILE A 66 10.37 5.06 1.04
C ILE A 66 11.62 4.41 1.60
N LEU A 67 11.78 3.12 1.33
CA LEU A 67 12.94 2.35 1.77
C LEU A 67 14.05 2.34 0.72
N SER A 68 13.68 2.29 -0.56
CA SER A 68 14.62 2.31 -1.67
C SER A 68 13.91 2.77 -2.95
N GLY A 69 14.68 3.32 -3.89
CA GLY A 69 14.16 3.75 -5.18
C GLY A 69 13.64 5.18 -5.19
N GLN A 70 12.72 5.44 -6.11
CA GLN A 70 12.07 6.74 -6.27
C GLN A 70 10.61 6.59 -6.63
N LEU A 71 9.75 7.30 -5.92
CA LEU A 71 8.31 7.29 -6.13
C LEU A 71 7.85 8.70 -6.51
N LYS A 72 7.25 8.82 -7.68
CA LYS A 72 6.62 10.08 -8.09
C LYS A 72 5.21 10.12 -7.52
N VAL A 73 4.92 11.17 -6.78
CA VAL A 73 3.59 11.49 -6.26
C VAL A 73 3.14 12.80 -6.84
N ARG A 74 1.92 13.22 -6.54
CA ARG A 74 1.30 14.43 -7.09
C ARG A 74 2.20 15.65 -7.03
N ASP A 75 2.80 15.92 -5.87
CA ASP A 75 3.50 17.17 -5.61
C ASP A 75 5.03 17.06 -5.65
N GLY A 76 5.55 15.89 -6.03
CA GLY A 76 7.00 15.74 -6.08
C GLY A 76 7.48 14.31 -6.23
N VAL A 77 8.77 14.15 -6.02
CA VAL A 77 9.45 12.85 -6.08
C VAL A 77 10.00 12.53 -4.70
N LEU A 78 9.67 11.33 -4.23
CA LEU A 78 10.13 10.81 -2.95
C LEU A 78 11.31 9.88 -3.18
N ASN A 79 12.38 10.10 -2.43
CA ASN A 79 13.59 9.27 -2.44
C ASN A 79 13.65 8.41 -1.18
N ALA A 80 14.58 7.47 -1.13
CA ALA A 80 14.79 6.65 0.07
C ALA A 80 14.95 7.54 1.31
N GLY A 81 14.21 7.22 2.36
CA GLY A 81 14.16 7.99 3.60
C GLY A 81 13.10 9.08 3.64
N ASP A 82 12.42 9.34 2.53
CA ASP A 82 11.35 10.33 2.49
C ASP A 82 10.01 9.73 2.93
N TYR A 83 9.15 10.63 3.41
CA TYR A 83 7.86 10.29 3.98
C TYR A 83 6.76 11.17 3.37
N VAL A 84 5.59 10.60 3.17
CA VAL A 84 4.39 11.35 2.79
C VAL A 84 3.18 10.90 3.60
N TYR A 85 2.40 11.86 4.06
CA TYR A 85 1.08 11.62 4.64
C TYR A 85 0.01 12.02 3.64
N GLU A 86 -0.95 11.13 3.43
CA GLU A 86 -2.05 11.34 2.51
C GLU A 86 -3.36 11.33 3.29
N PRO A 87 -4.08 12.47 3.33
CA PRO A 87 -5.29 12.57 4.16
C PRO A 87 -6.48 11.83 3.55
N ASN A 88 -7.48 11.60 4.40
CA ASN A 88 -8.77 11.08 3.97
C ASN A 88 -9.37 11.98 2.88
N GLY A 89 -9.89 11.36 1.86
CA GLY A 89 -10.55 12.07 0.75
C GLY A 89 -9.63 12.58 -0.33
N MET A 90 -8.32 12.43 -0.16
CA MET A 90 -7.37 12.85 -1.18
C MET A 90 -7.50 11.96 -2.42
N LEU A 91 -7.55 12.61 -3.58
CA LEU A 91 -7.57 11.96 -4.88
C LEU A 91 -6.15 11.89 -5.44
N HIS A 92 -5.75 10.70 -5.86
CA HIS A 92 -4.50 10.49 -6.57
C HIS A 92 -4.77 10.31 -8.06
N ASP A 93 -4.15 11.14 -8.90
CA ASP A 93 -4.19 10.94 -10.34
C ASP A 93 -3.24 9.83 -10.75
N GLU A 94 -2.01 9.89 -10.27
CA GLU A 94 -1.00 8.88 -10.58
C GLU A 94 0.09 8.85 -9.50
N THR A 95 0.47 7.64 -9.11
CA THR A 95 1.64 7.37 -8.28
C THR A 95 2.50 6.38 -9.05
N LYS A 96 3.74 6.74 -9.34
CA LYS A 96 4.57 5.98 -10.27
C LYS A 96 5.96 5.70 -9.73
N ALA A 97 6.42 4.47 -9.90
CA ALA A 97 7.80 4.10 -9.60
C ALA A 97 8.71 4.58 -10.73
N LEU A 98 9.61 5.53 -10.43
CA LEU A 98 10.59 6.02 -11.39
C LEU A 98 11.82 5.11 -11.48
N GLU A 99 12.05 4.33 -10.44
CA GLU A 99 13.06 3.28 -10.32
C GLU A 99 12.40 2.09 -9.65
N ASP A 100 13.10 0.95 -9.56
CA ASP A 100 12.62 -0.15 -8.72
C ASP A 100 12.53 0.36 -7.28
N THR A 101 11.35 0.34 -6.71
CA THR A 101 11.04 1.02 -5.46
C THR A 101 10.42 0.06 -4.46
N GLU A 102 10.88 0.15 -3.21
CA GLU A 102 10.25 -0.52 -2.07
C GLU A 102 9.87 0.52 -1.05
N TYR A 103 8.64 0.44 -0.54
CA TYR A 103 8.19 1.39 0.46
C TYR A 103 7.17 0.77 1.42
N LEU A 104 7.17 1.28 2.64
CA LEU A 104 6.20 0.92 3.66
C LEU A 104 4.96 1.77 3.48
N PHE A 105 3.80 1.12 3.43
CA PHE A 105 2.51 1.79 3.31
C PHE A 105 1.61 1.37 4.46
N ILE A 106 1.12 2.35 5.23
CA ILE A 106 0.21 2.13 6.35
C ILE A 106 -1.06 2.91 6.07
N SER A 107 -2.19 2.20 6.00
CA SER A 107 -3.49 2.84 5.76
C SER A 107 -4.43 2.56 6.92
N ASN A 108 -5.15 3.60 7.36
CA ASN A 108 -6.12 3.46 8.43
C ASN A 108 -7.48 2.96 7.95
N GLY A 109 -7.64 2.77 6.65
CA GLY A 109 -8.89 2.28 6.05
C GLY A 109 -8.71 1.96 4.58
N PRO A 110 -9.82 1.81 3.84
CA PRO A 110 -9.75 1.36 2.46
C PRO A 110 -9.37 2.45 1.46
N ILE A 111 -8.97 1.98 0.28
CA ILE A 111 -8.72 2.79 -0.91
C ILE A 111 -9.71 2.33 -1.96
N ILE A 112 -10.31 3.27 -2.67
CA ILE A 112 -11.17 2.96 -3.80
C ILE A 112 -10.52 3.41 -5.11
N PHE A 113 -10.69 2.59 -6.13
CA PHE A 113 -10.19 2.85 -7.48
C PHE A 113 -11.35 3.21 -8.41
N PHE A 114 -11.09 4.04 -9.39
CA PHE A 114 -12.11 4.50 -10.31
C PHE A 114 -11.49 4.85 -11.66
N ASP A 115 -12.33 4.91 -12.69
CA ASP A 115 -11.96 5.48 -13.97
C ASP A 115 -12.84 6.71 -14.25
N ASP A 116 -12.85 7.21 -15.48
CA ASP A 116 -13.61 8.43 -15.84
C ASP A 116 -15.11 8.29 -15.64
N LYS A 117 -15.63 7.08 -15.54
CA LYS A 117 -17.07 6.81 -15.51
C LYS A 117 -17.56 6.09 -14.27
N ASN A 118 -16.72 5.21 -13.70
CA ASN A 118 -17.16 4.27 -12.70
C ASN A 118 -16.11 4.00 -11.63
N PHE A 119 -16.62 3.56 -10.51
CA PHE A 119 -15.89 2.87 -9.47
C PHE A 119 -15.42 1.52 -10.02
N THR A 120 -14.11 1.26 -9.94
CA THR A 120 -13.51 0.05 -10.54
C THR A 120 -12.96 -0.93 -9.54
N GLY A 121 -12.74 -0.54 -8.29
CA GLY A 121 -12.19 -1.45 -7.30
C GLY A 121 -12.13 -0.87 -5.90
N TYR A 122 -11.82 -1.76 -4.96
CA TYR A 122 -11.78 -1.47 -3.54
C TYR A 122 -10.66 -2.30 -2.92
N MET A 123 -9.82 -1.67 -2.11
CA MET A 123 -8.76 -2.36 -1.38
C MET A 123 -8.81 -1.97 0.09
N GLY A 124 -9.26 -2.89 0.92
CA GLY A 124 -9.30 -2.75 2.35
C GLY A 124 -8.73 -3.98 3.02
N TRP A 125 -8.90 -4.11 4.35
CA TRP A 125 -8.33 -5.22 5.10
C TRP A 125 -8.84 -6.59 4.61
N GLU A 126 -10.09 -6.67 4.15
CA GLU A 126 -10.68 -7.93 3.69
C GLU A 126 -10.02 -8.43 2.40
N GLU A 127 -9.71 -7.52 1.49
CA GLU A 127 -9.02 -7.86 0.24
C GLU A 127 -7.61 -8.36 0.52
N TRP A 128 -6.89 -7.71 1.43
CA TRP A 128 -5.56 -8.16 1.84
C TRP A 128 -5.61 -9.51 2.55
N GLN A 129 -6.66 -9.76 3.35
CA GLN A 129 -6.85 -11.05 4.00
C GLN A 129 -7.04 -12.17 2.97
N ARG A 130 -7.84 -11.92 1.93
CA ARG A 130 -8.02 -12.89 0.85
C ARG A 130 -6.72 -13.18 0.10
N ILE A 131 -5.91 -12.17 -0.16
CA ILE A 131 -4.60 -12.34 -0.80
C ILE A 131 -3.67 -13.14 0.10
N LYS A 132 -3.64 -12.84 1.39
CA LYS A 132 -2.81 -13.55 2.37
C LYS A 132 -3.17 -15.03 2.46
N ASP A 133 -4.43 -15.37 2.31
CA ASP A 133 -4.94 -16.74 2.44
C ASP A 133 -4.76 -17.59 1.17
N GLN A 134 -4.25 -17.01 0.12
CA GLN A 134 -3.96 -17.74 -1.13
C GLN A 134 -2.72 -18.62 -1.01
#